data_1bbd8d5e4c257483b8d71cf89d3267bd
#
_entry.id   1bbd8d5e4c257483b8d71cf89d3267bd
#
_cell.length_a   1.000
_cell.length_b   1.000
_cell.length_c   1.000
_cell.angle_alpha   90.00
_cell.angle_beta   90.00
_cell.angle_gamma   90.00
#
_symmetry.space_group_name_H-M   'P 1'
#
loop_
_entity.id
_entity.type
_entity.pdbx_description
1 polymer ?
#
loop_
_entity_poly.entity_id
_entity_poly.type
_entity_poly.pdbx_seq_one_letter_code
_entity_poly.pdbx_strand_id
1 'polypeptide(L)'
;MAHAQDDTKDDRFFRSRDAAIGAGILAASAGLSLFDAQLARGFQDTSWAHVRIGNRLDKYFTHINETTLTVGSLGIYAVARLLGANDVADVAFHTAESVAAASLTAQVIRGPLGRTRPKDTATPYADPYEFHFMKGFTHFAQRSFPSIHSSSGFAAASALVAEVKQRAPGATWWVGVPAYALALTPGLSRMYLGQHWASDIFAGAFLGTFYGWRIVEYSHAHPRTPVDRVFLPKNSVRVGWSIGF
;
A
#
# COMPACT_ATOMS: atom_id res chain seq x y z
N MET A 1 -29.40 -22.04 29.61
CA MET A 1 -28.87 -20.67 29.72
C MET A 1 -27.65 -20.58 28.83
N ALA A 2 -27.84 -20.07 27.63
CA ALA A 2 -26.74 -19.85 26.69
C ALA A 2 -26.08 -18.51 27.07
N HIS A 3 -24.80 -18.55 27.42
CA HIS A 3 -23.99 -17.35 27.49
C HIS A 3 -23.94 -16.72 26.10
N ALA A 4 -24.67 -15.62 25.92
CA ALA A 4 -24.39 -14.70 24.85
C ALA A 4 -22.97 -14.16 25.12
N GLN A 5 -22.00 -14.59 24.33
CA GLN A 5 -20.72 -13.92 24.23
C GLN A 5 -21.02 -12.54 23.65
N ASP A 6 -20.91 -11.55 24.50
CA ASP A 6 -20.96 -10.13 24.18
C ASP A 6 -19.69 -9.85 23.33
N ASP A 7 -19.81 -10.06 22.01
CA ASP A 7 -18.88 -9.55 21.02
C ASP A 7 -19.02 -8.04 21.01
N THR A 8 -18.44 -7.36 22.03
CA THR A 8 -18.17 -5.93 21.95
C THR A 8 -17.22 -5.76 20.76
N LYS A 9 -17.78 -5.47 19.57
CA LYS A 9 -17.03 -5.08 18.39
C LYS A 9 -16.10 -3.95 18.85
N ASP A 10 -14.80 -4.20 18.79
CA ASP A 10 -13.80 -3.19 19.10
C ASP A 10 -13.94 -2.06 18.07
N ASP A 11 -14.65 -1.01 18.46
CA ASP A 11 -15.02 0.14 17.61
C ASP A 11 -13.82 1.02 17.25
N ARG A 12 -12.62 0.67 17.73
CA ARG A 12 -11.41 1.44 17.48
C ARG A 12 -10.83 1.13 16.10
N PHE A 13 -10.39 2.17 15.40
CA PHE A 13 -9.65 2.03 14.14
C PHE A 13 -8.37 1.22 14.35
N PHE A 14 -7.57 1.53 15.38
CA PHE A 14 -6.39 0.75 15.78
C PHE A 14 -6.75 -0.15 16.96
N ARG A 15 -6.46 -1.44 16.82
CA ARG A 15 -6.67 -2.47 17.85
C ARG A 15 -5.34 -2.85 18.49
N SER A 16 -5.36 -3.36 19.71
CA SER A 16 -4.14 -3.80 20.40
C SER A 16 -3.35 -4.86 19.62
N ARG A 17 -4.04 -5.76 18.92
CA ARG A 17 -3.42 -6.75 18.02
C ARG A 17 -2.63 -6.13 16.88
N ASP A 18 -3.01 -4.94 16.42
CA ASP A 18 -2.35 -4.27 15.29
C ASP A 18 -0.94 -3.82 15.68
N ALA A 19 -0.74 -3.46 16.96
CA ALA A 19 0.59 -3.18 17.50
C ALA A 19 1.50 -4.43 17.48
N ALA A 20 0.97 -5.59 17.87
CA ALA A 20 1.71 -6.85 17.83
C ALA A 20 2.06 -7.27 16.39
N ILE A 21 1.10 -7.11 15.46
CA ILE A 21 1.33 -7.35 14.03
C ILE A 21 2.40 -6.39 13.50
N GLY A 22 2.30 -5.10 13.81
CA GLY A 22 3.28 -4.09 13.42
C GLY A 22 4.69 -4.40 13.94
N ALA A 23 4.81 -4.81 15.21
CA ALA A 23 6.08 -5.24 15.78
C ALA A 23 6.66 -6.48 15.06
N GLY A 24 5.82 -7.48 14.76
CA GLY A 24 6.22 -8.66 14.00
C GLY A 24 6.74 -8.32 12.60
N ILE A 25 6.13 -7.36 11.94
CA ILE A 25 6.55 -6.90 10.62
C ILE A 25 7.85 -6.09 10.67
N LEU A 26 8.02 -5.25 11.67
CA LEU A 26 9.29 -4.57 11.88
C LEU A 26 10.42 -5.58 12.12
N ALA A 27 10.17 -6.62 12.90
CA ALA A 27 11.13 -7.71 13.11
C ALA A 27 11.42 -8.47 11.80
N ALA A 28 10.39 -8.80 11.02
CA ALA A 28 10.55 -9.45 9.72
C ALA A 28 11.30 -8.56 8.71
N SER A 29 11.01 -7.25 8.68
CA SER A 29 11.73 -6.28 7.86
C SER A 29 13.20 -6.17 8.28
N ALA A 30 13.48 -6.17 9.58
CA ALA A 30 14.85 -6.20 10.11
C ALA A 30 15.57 -7.51 9.74
N GLY A 31 14.90 -8.67 9.81
CA GLY A 31 15.44 -9.94 9.34
C GLY A 31 15.74 -9.92 7.83
N LEU A 32 14.83 -9.39 7.01
CA LEU A 32 15.04 -9.27 5.58
C LEU A 32 16.19 -8.31 5.24
N SER A 33 16.42 -7.27 6.07
CA SER A 33 17.50 -6.31 5.84
C SER A 33 18.90 -6.92 5.86
N LEU A 34 19.08 -8.09 6.48
CA LEU A 34 20.33 -8.84 6.44
C LEU A 34 20.73 -9.27 5.02
N PHE A 35 19.76 -9.38 4.12
CA PHE A 35 19.95 -9.75 2.72
C PHE A 35 19.91 -8.56 1.76
N ASP A 36 19.62 -7.35 2.24
CA ASP A 36 19.40 -6.16 1.42
C ASP A 36 20.57 -5.88 0.46
N ALA A 37 21.81 -5.89 0.97
CA ALA A 37 22.99 -5.63 0.14
C ALA A 37 23.21 -6.71 -0.93
N GLN A 38 22.94 -7.98 -0.59
CA GLN A 38 23.06 -9.08 -1.55
C GLN A 38 22.00 -8.96 -2.64
N LEU A 39 20.74 -8.74 -2.26
CA LEU A 39 19.63 -8.56 -3.19
C LEU A 39 19.83 -7.33 -4.07
N ALA A 40 20.24 -6.18 -3.49
CA ALA A 40 20.47 -4.97 -4.24
C ALA A 40 21.57 -5.15 -5.30
N ARG A 41 22.68 -5.78 -4.96
CA ARG A 41 23.74 -6.11 -5.94
C ARG A 41 23.24 -7.08 -7.03
N GLY A 42 22.43 -8.08 -6.68
CA GLY A 42 21.84 -8.99 -7.65
C GLY A 42 20.94 -8.27 -8.67
N PHE A 43 20.18 -7.25 -8.25
CA PHE A 43 19.39 -6.42 -9.17
C PHE A 43 20.23 -5.51 -10.05
N GLN A 44 21.48 -5.22 -9.68
CA GLN A 44 22.43 -4.42 -10.46
C GLN A 44 23.37 -5.26 -11.31
N ASP A 45 23.35 -6.58 -11.20
CA ASP A 45 24.15 -7.46 -12.08
C ASP A 45 23.75 -7.21 -13.53
N THR A 46 24.76 -6.95 -14.37
CA THR A 46 24.58 -6.56 -15.77
C THR A 46 23.82 -7.60 -16.58
N SER A 47 23.85 -8.87 -16.19
CA SER A 47 23.06 -9.95 -16.80
C SER A 47 21.55 -9.70 -16.67
N TRP A 48 21.11 -9.07 -15.58
CA TRP A 48 19.72 -8.69 -15.32
C TRP A 48 19.39 -7.30 -15.89
N ALA A 49 20.33 -6.36 -15.83
CA ALA A 49 20.14 -4.99 -16.30
C ALA A 49 19.91 -4.91 -17.84
N HIS A 50 20.47 -5.84 -18.59
CA HIS A 50 20.29 -5.92 -20.05
C HIS A 50 18.99 -6.59 -20.48
N VAL A 51 18.20 -7.16 -19.56
CA VAL A 51 16.89 -7.67 -19.94
C VAL A 51 16.01 -6.48 -20.31
N ARG A 52 15.65 -6.37 -21.60
CA ARG A 52 14.73 -5.34 -22.14
C ARG A 52 13.45 -5.15 -21.33
N ILE A 53 13.06 -6.17 -20.56
CA ILE A 53 11.93 -6.17 -19.63
C ILE A 53 12.17 -5.18 -18.48
N GLY A 54 13.37 -5.11 -17.87
CA GLY A 54 13.66 -4.21 -16.75
C GLY A 54 13.49 -2.74 -17.11
N ASN A 55 14.04 -2.30 -18.25
CA ASN A 55 13.92 -0.92 -18.73
C ASN A 55 12.48 -0.55 -19.12
N ARG A 56 11.68 -1.51 -19.61
CA ARG A 56 10.27 -1.30 -19.91
C ARG A 56 9.42 -1.25 -18.65
N LEU A 57 9.66 -2.16 -17.71
CA LEU A 57 8.97 -2.19 -16.41
C LEU A 57 9.18 -0.86 -15.69
N ASP A 58 10.41 -0.36 -15.65
CA ASP A 58 10.70 0.93 -15.05
C ASP A 58 9.93 2.07 -15.70
N LYS A 59 9.96 2.18 -17.04
CA LYS A 59 9.26 3.23 -17.78
C LYS A 59 7.76 3.27 -17.49
N TYR A 60 7.11 2.13 -17.36
CA TYR A 60 5.65 2.06 -17.18
C TYR A 60 5.24 2.06 -15.69
N PHE A 61 5.97 1.35 -14.83
CA PHE A 61 5.56 1.15 -13.44
C PHE A 61 6.06 2.22 -12.47
N THR A 62 7.01 3.05 -12.85
CA THR A 62 7.40 4.25 -12.10
C THR A 62 6.23 5.23 -11.92
N HIS A 63 5.27 5.21 -12.84
CA HIS A 63 4.08 6.07 -12.79
C HIS A 63 3.01 5.56 -11.82
N ILE A 64 3.11 4.32 -11.33
CA ILE A 64 2.27 3.83 -10.24
C ILE A 64 2.86 4.35 -8.92
N ASN A 65 2.40 5.51 -8.51
CA ASN A 65 2.87 6.20 -7.32
C ASN A 65 1.69 6.81 -6.55
N GLU A 66 1.97 7.35 -5.38
CA GLU A 66 0.96 7.91 -4.49
C GLU A 66 0.10 8.99 -5.14
N THR A 67 0.71 9.87 -5.92
CA THR A 67 -0.01 10.97 -6.58
C THR A 67 -0.94 10.43 -7.66
N THR A 68 -0.43 9.59 -8.56
CA THR A 68 -1.22 9.03 -9.66
C THR A 68 -2.38 8.19 -9.13
N LEU A 69 -2.14 7.36 -8.10
CA LEU A 69 -3.17 6.53 -7.50
C LEU A 69 -4.22 7.37 -6.77
N THR A 70 -3.81 8.38 -5.98
CA THR A 70 -4.75 9.24 -5.25
C THR A 70 -5.58 10.09 -6.22
N VAL A 71 -4.94 10.80 -7.16
CA VAL A 71 -5.63 11.66 -8.11
C VAL A 71 -6.51 10.83 -9.05
N GLY A 72 -6.00 9.68 -9.54
CA GLY A 72 -6.78 8.77 -10.37
C GLY A 72 -8.02 8.24 -9.66
N SER A 73 -7.88 7.80 -8.41
CA SER A 73 -9.01 7.31 -7.61
C SER A 73 -10.02 8.43 -7.32
N LEU A 74 -9.58 9.63 -6.97
CA LEU A 74 -10.47 10.78 -6.78
C LEU A 74 -11.17 11.19 -8.10
N GLY A 75 -10.48 11.08 -9.23
CA GLY A 75 -11.08 11.30 -10.56
C GLY A 75 -12.17 10.27 -10.87
N ILE A 76 -11.91 8.99 -10.63
CA ILE A 76 -12.90 7.91 -10.77
C ILE A 76 -14.08 8.16 -9.83
N TYR A 77 -13.81 8.51 -8.57
CA TYR A 77 -14.84 8.87 -7.59
C TYR A 77 -15.76 9.99 -8.12
N ALA A 78 -15.19 11.10 -8.60
CA ALA A 78 -15.96 12.23 -9.09
C ALA A 78 -16.84 11.85 -10.29
N VAL A 79 -16.28 11.14 -11.27
CA VAL A 79 -17.04 10.68 -12.46
C VAL A 79 -18.11 9.68 -12.05
N ALA A 80 -17.82 8.71 -11.20
CA ALA A 80 -18.79 7.72 -10.73
C ALA A 80 -19.95 8.38 -9.98
N ARG A 81 -19.67 9.41 -9.18
CA ARG A 81 -20.70 10.20 -8.49
C ARG A 81 -21.62 10.93 -9.48
N LEU A 82 -21.05 11.55 -10.52
CA LEU A 82 -21.83 12.23 -11.55
C LEU A 82 -22.73 11.29 -12.36
N LEU A 83 -22.26 10.04 -12.55
CA LEU A 83 -23.00 9.01 -13.27
C LEU A 83 -23.96 8.21 -12.39
N GLY A 84 -24.01 8.45 -11.08
CA GLY A 84 -24.83 7.68 -10.14
C GLY A 84 -24.31 6.27 -9.85
N ALA A 85 -23.08 5.94 -10.24
CA ALA A 85 -22.42 4.65 -10.01
C ALA A 85 -21.82 4.61 -8.60
N ASN A 86 -22.68 4.60 -7.58
CA ASN A 86 -22.27 4.79 -6.18
C ASN A 86 -21.32 3.73 -5.66
N ASP A 87 -21.49 2.45 -6.03
CA ASP A 87 -20.55 1.39 -5.60
C ASP A 87 -19.13 1.63 -6.13
N VAL A 88 -19.00 2.09 -7.38
CA VAL A 88 -17.71 2.47 -7.96
C VAL A 88 -17.11 3.69 -7.26
N ALA A 89 -17.97 4.66 -6.90
CA ALA A 89 -17.54 5.82 -6.15
C ALA A 89 -16.98 5.44 -4.77
N ASP A 90 -17.66 4.56 -4.05
CA ASP A 90 -17.22 4.09 -2.73
C ASP A 90 -15.87 3.39 -2.82
N VAL A 91 -15.72 2.45 -3.77
CA VAL A 91 -14.44 1.75 -4.02
C VAL A 91 -13.31 2.74 -4.32
N ALA A 92 -13.58 3.71 -5.19
CA ALA A 92 -12.58 4.70 -5.57
C ALA A 92 -12.22 5.63 -4.41
N PHE A 93 -13.20 6.02 -3.60
CA PHE A 93 -12.97 6.88 -2.45
C PHE A 93 -12.13 6.18 -1.37
N HIS A 94 -12.52 4.97 -0.95
CA HIS A 94 -11.75 4.17 0.02
C HIS A 94 -10.34 3.85 -0.49
N THR A 95 -10.18 3.68 -1.81
CA THR A 95 -8.84 3.52 -2.41
C THR A 95 -8.01 4.79 -2.23
N ALA A 96 -8.57 5.97 -2.51
CA ALA A 96 -7.87 7.25 -2.33
C ALA A 96 -7.48 7.49 -0.86
N GLU A 97 -8.40 7.24 0.09
CA GLU A 97 -8.13 7.34 1.53
C GLU A 97 -7.00 6.40 1.97
N SER A 98 -7.05 5.14 1.50
CA SER A 98 -6.06 4.13 1.84
C SER A 98 -4.66 4.50 1.34
N VAL A 99 -4.57 4.96 0.10
CA VAL A 99 -3.31 5.43 -0.49
C VAL A 99 -2.79 6.65 0.25
N ALA A 100 -3.66 7.63 0.54
CA ALA A 100 -3.25 8.84 1.26
C ALA A 100 -2.75 8.52 2.68
N ALA A 101 -3.49 7.70 3.44
CA ALA A 101 -3.11 7.32 4.79
C ALA A 101 -1.79 6.53 4.84
N ALA A 102 -1.63 5.54 3.96
CA ALA A 102 -0.40 4.74 3.87
C ALA A 102 0.80 5.60 3.46
N SER A 103 0.62 6.48 2.47
CA SER A 103 1.68 7.36 1.98
C SER A 103 2.08 8.41 3.00
N LEU A 104 1.11 9.02 3.70
CA LEU A 104 1.39 9.96 4.78
C LEU A 104 2.16 9.30 5.92
N THR A 105 1.74 8.12 6.34
CA THR A 105 2.44 7.36 7.39
C THR A 105 3.87 7.01 6.95
N ALA A 106 4.06 6.56 5.71
CA ALA A 106 5.39 6.31 5.17
C ALA A 106 6.26 7.59 5.17
N GLN A 107 5.69 8.76 4.84
CA GLN A 107 6.41 10.06 4.92
C GLN A 107 6.83 10.41 6.35
N VAL A 108 5.92 10.21 7.31
CA VAL A 108 6.18 10.47 8.75
C VAL A 108 7.30 9.57 9.28
N ILE A 109 7.39 8.33 8.80
CA ILE A 109 8.44 7.39 9.23
C ILE A 109 9.79 7.73 8.57
N ARG A 110 9.80 7.94 7.26
CA ARG A 110 11.07 8.09 6.52
C ARG A 110 11.80 9.41 6.79
N GLY A 111 11.06 10.45 7.15
CA GLY A 111 11.65 11.75 7.50
C GLY A 111 12.65 11.67 8.65
N PRO A 112 12.23 11.17 9.83
CA PRO A 112 13.11 10.98 10.97
C PRO A 112 14.19 9.93 10.77
N LEU A 113 13.85 8.78 10.14
CA LEU A 113 14.81 7.67 10.01
C LEU A 113 15.98 8.02 9.10
N GLY A 114 15.74 8.68 7.98
CA GLY A 114 16.80 9.12 7.09
C GLY A 114 17.65 7.97 6.52
N ARG A 115 17.07 6.82 6.17
CA ARG A 115 17.81 5.70 5.59
C ARG A 115 18.30 6.03 4.20
N THR A 116 19.60 5.79 3.94
CA THR A 116 20.21 6.05 2.63
C THR A 116 19.77 4.99 1.60
N ARG A 117 19.55 5.45 0.37
CA ARG A 117 19.16 4.56 -0.75
C ARG A 117 20.33 3.71 -1.22
N PRO A 118 20.08 2.50 -1.76
CA PRO A 118 21.16 1.59 -2.22
C PRO A 118 22.22 2.26 -3.10
N LYS A 119 21.81 3.04 -4.07
CA LYS A 119 22.71 3.72 -5.03
C LYS A 119 23.47 4.90 -4.46
N ASP A 120 22.99 5.47 -3.34
CA ASP A 120 23.47 6.73 -2.76
C ASP A 120 24.30 6.49 -1.48
N THR A 121 24.54 5.21 -1.08
CA THR A 121 25.44 4.87 0.04
C THR A 121 26.89 5.19 -0.29
N ALA A 122 27.73 5.41 0.71
CA ALA A 122 29.15 5.75 0.54
C ALA A 122 29.89 4.76 -0.35
N THR A 123 29.59 3.47 -0.24
CA THR A 123 29.94 2.45 -1.23
C THR A 123 28.61 1.92 -1.80
N PRO A 124 28.27 2.23 -3.06
CA PRO A 124 26.99 1.87 -3.63
C PRO A 124 26.63 0.39 -3.44
N TYR A 125 25.40 0.13 -2.99
CA TYR A 125 24.83 -1.20 -2.74
C TYR A 125 25.53 -2.04 -1.65
N ALA A 126 26.39 -1.45 -0.80
CA ALA A 126 27.15 -2.19 0.19
C ALA A 126 26.58 -2.11 1.60
N ASP A 127 26.13 -0.93 2.03
CA ASP A 127 25.70 -0.69 3.41
C ASP A 127 24.21 -0.36 3.52
N PRO A 128 23.34 -1.34 3.90
CA PRO A 128 21.93 -1.11 4.11
C PRO A 128 21.60 -0.42 5.46
N TYR A 129 22.59 -0.17 6.29
CA TYR A 129 22.44 0.40 7.63
C TYR A 129 22.95 1.83 7.75
N GLU A 130 23.17 2.51 6.64
CA GLU A 130 23.52 3.93 6.61
C GLU A 130 22.27 4.77 6.85
N PHE A 131 22.18 5.36 8.05
CA PHE A 131 21.07 6.21 8.49
C PHE A 131 21.57 7.61 8.82
N HIS A 132 20.83 8.63 8.38
CA HIS A 132 21.07 10.03 8.67
C HIS A 132 19.84 10.63 9.34
N PHE A 133 19.77 10.55 10.65
CA PHE A 133 18.59 10.94 11.42
C PHE A 133 18.11 12.36 11.07
N MET A 134 16.80 12.51 10.88
CA MET A 134 16.09 13.72 10.45
C MET A 134 16.41 14.21 9.01
N LYS A 135 17.39 13.65 8.31
CA LYS A 135 17.74 14.08 6.95
C LYS A 135 16.74 13.64 5.87
N GLY A 136 15.91 12.64 6.15
CA GLY A 136 14.85 12.23 5.23
C GLY A 136 13.81 13.32 4.92
N PHE A 137 13.72 14.39 5.72
CA PHE A 137 12.87 15.53 5.40
C PHE A 137 13.43 16.43 4.30
N THR A 138 14.74 16.55 4.21
CA THR A 138 15.41 17.53 3.35
C THR A 138 16.22 16.92 2.21
N HIS A 139 16.70 15.67 2.35
CA HIS A 139 17.58 15.03 1.39
C HIS A 139 16.90 13.82 0.75
N PHE A 140 16.79 13.85 -0.58
CA PHE A 140 16.12 12.78 -1.32
C PHE A 140 16.83 11.41 -1.18
N ALA A 141 18.16 11.42 -1.15
CA ALA A 141 18.98 10.23 -0.97
C ALA A 141 18.68 9.45 0.35
N GLN A 142 18.24 10.17 1.39
CA GLN A 142 17.92 9.58 2.69
C GLN A 142 16.42 9.24 2.87
N ARG A 143 15.69 9.04 1.80
CA ARG A 143 14.25 8.70 1.83
C ARG A 143 13.98 7.25 1.43
N SER A 144 14.81 6.31 1.91
CA SER A 144 14.66 4.92 1.49
C SER A 144 13.54 4.20 2.25
N PHE A 145 13.52 4.20 3.57
CA PHE A 145 12.61 3.38 4.38
C PHE A 145 11.46 4.19 4.98
N PRO A 146 10.21 3.68 4.89
CA PRO A 146 9.74 2.62 4.00
C PRO A 146 9.48 3.12 2.57
N SER A 147 9.29 2.20 1.61
CA SER A 147 8.98 2.54 0.22
C SER A 147 7.56 3.08 0.07
N ILE A 148 7.42 4.35 -0.34
CA ILE A 148 6.11 4.95 -0.64
C ILE A 148 5.44 4.30 -1.85
N HIS A 149 6.19 3.97 -2.90
CA HIS A 149 5.63 3.32 -4.08
C HIS A 149 5.00 1.97 -3.75
N SER A 150 5.65 1.19 -2.87
CA SER A 150 5.09 -0.06 -2.38
C SER A 150 3.89 0.18 -1.48
N SER A 151 3.96 1.15 -0.56
CA SER A 151 2.82 1.41 0.34
C SER A 151 1.59 1.89 -0.43
N SER A 152 1.74 2.80 -1.39
CA SER A 152 0.63 3.29 -2.20
C SER A 152 0.03 2.20 -3.11
N GLY A 153 0.88 1.42 -3.80
CA GLY A 153 0.43 0.33 -4.66
C GLY A 153 -0.34 -0.75 -3.88
N PHE A 154 0.22 -1.20 -2.76
CA PHE A 154 -0.43 -2.20 -1.91
C PHE A 154 -1.66 -1.67 -1.18
N ALA A 155 -1.71 -0.37 -0.84
CA ALA A 155 -2.91 0.24 -0.28
C ALA A 155 -4.07 0.24 -1.29
N ALA A 156 -3.80 0.62 -2.54
CA ALA A 156 -4.80 0.60 -3.60
C ALA A 156 -5.30 -0.82 -3.90
N ALA A 157 -4.38 -1.79 -4.04
CA ALA A 157 -4.74 -3.19 -4.27
C ALA A 157 -5.57 -3.76 -3.13
N SER A 158 -5.14 -3.51 -1.88
CA SER A 158 -5.83 -4.05 -0.70
C SER A 158 -7.20 -3.42 -0.48
N ALA A 159 -7.35 -2.11 -0.71
CA ALA A 159 -8.66 -1.46 -0.66
C ALA A 159 -9.61 -2.04 -1.72
N LEU A 160 -9.15 -2.18 -2.96
CA LEU A 160 -9.94 -2.82 -4.02
C LEU A 160 -10.35 -4.25 -3.65
N VAL A 161 -9.41 -5.07 -3.17
CA VAL A 161 -9.68 -6.47 -2.81
C VAL A 161 -10.62 -6.57 -1.61
N ALA A 162 -10.47 -5.70 -0.61
CA ALA A 162 -11.36 -5.63 0.54
C ALA A 162 -12.79 -5.26 0.11
N GLU A 163 -12.95 -4.29 -0.78
CA GLU A 163 -14.23 -3.91 -1.35
C GLU A 163 -14.88 -5.04 -2.16
N VAL A 164 -14.11 -5.71 -3.01
CA VAL A 164 -14.59 -6.88 -3.76
C VAL A 164 -15.02 -8.00 -2.82
N LYS A 165 -14.26 -8.25 -1.75
CA LYS A 165 -14.65 -9.25 -0.74
C LYS A 165 -15.98 -8.94 -0.07
N GLN A 166 -16.28 -7.65 0.16
CA GLN A 166 -17.56 -7.24 0.76
C GLN A 166 -18.74 -7.36 -0.21
N ARG A 167 -18.52 -7.07 -1.49
CA ARG A 167 -19.59 -6.99 -2.50
C ARG A 167 -19.75 -8.26 -3.34
N ALA A 168 -18.66 -8.94 -3.68
CA ALA A 168 -18.60 -10.11 -4.55
C ALA A 168 -17.54 -11.11 -4.06
N PRO A 169 -17.77 -11.82 -2.92
CA PRO A 169 -16.76 -12.68 -2.29
C PRO A 169 -16.15 -13.72 -3.23
N GLY A 170 -16.94 -14.28 -4.16
CA GLY A 170 -16.47 -15.25 -5.16
C GLY A 170 -15.44 -14.70 -6.15
N ALA A 171 -15.40 -13.39 -6.36
CA ALA A 171 -14.44 -12.74 -7.24
C ALA A 171 -13.12 -12.35 -6.54
N THR A 172 -13.02 -12.51 -5.22
CA THR A 172 -11.90 -12.00 -4.42
C THR A 172 -10.54 -12.49 -4.93
N TRP A 173 -10.41 -13.77 -5.27
CA TRP A 173 -9.16 -14.34 -5.79
C TRP A 173 -8.85 -13.85 -7.21
N TRP A 174 -9.86 -13.76 -8.06
CA TRP A 174 -9.72 -13.36 -9.45
C TRP A 174 -9.27 -11.90 -9.58
N VAL A 175 -9.71 -11.05 -8.66
CA VAL A 175 -9.28 -9.64 -8.58
C VAL A 175 -8.00 -9.51 -7.74
N GLY A 176 -7.90 -10.24 -6.65
CA GLY A 176 -6.80 -10.10 -5.69
C GLY A 176 -5.44 -10.48 -6.28
N VAL A 177 -5.35 -11.63 -6.95
CA VAL A 177 -4.07 -12.08 -7.53
C VAL A 177 -3.50 -11.06 -8.51
N PRO A 178 -4.23 -10.59 -9.54
CA PRO A 178 -3.68 -9.58 -10.46
C PRO A 178 -3.45 -8.22 -9.79
N ALA A 179 -4.30 -7.80 -8.85
CA ALA A 179 -4.12 -6.53 -8.14
C ALA A 179 -2.82 -6.51 -7.31
N TYR A 180 -2.55 -7.54 -6.54
CA TYR A 180 -1.31 -7.64 -5.77
C TYR A 180 -0.07 -7.87 -6.65
N ALA A 181 -0.21 -8.64 -7.74
CA ALA A 181 0.87 -8.78 -8.72
C ALA A 181 1.23 -7.41 -9.32
N LEU A 182 0.24 -6.60 -9.69
CA LEU A 182 0.45 -5.25 -10.18
C LEU A 182 1.07 -4.33 -9.10
N ALA A 183 0.59 -4.43 -7.85
CA ALA A 183 1.11 -3.64 -6.73
C ALA A 183 2.59 -3.94 -6.39
N LEU A 184 3.07 -5.13 -6.72
CA LEU A 184 4.47 -5.51 -6.52
C LEU A 184 5.41 -4.83 -7.53
N THR A 185 4.92 -4.55 -8.74
CA THR A 185 5.76 -4.07 -9.86
C THR A 185 6.49 -2.74 -9.59
N PRO A 186 5.86 -1.68 -8.99
CA PRO A 186 6.60 -0.46 -8.68
C PRO A 186 7.70 -0.70 -7.64
N GLY A 187 7.49 -1.60 -6.66
CA GLY A 187 8.53 -1.98 -5.72
C GLY A 187 9.75 -2.60 -6.40
N LEU A 188 9.53 -3.58 -7.28
CA LEU A 188 10.61 -4.22 -8.06
C LEU A 188 11.33 -3.23 -8.97
N SER A 189 10.58 -2.33 -9.63
CA SER A 189 11.17 -1.25 -10.42
C SER A 189 12.10 -0.37 -9.57
N ARG A 190 11.71 -0.05 -8.34
CA ARG A 190 12.54 0.76 -7.42
C ARG A 190 13.80 0.03 -6.93
N MET A 191 13.77 -1.29 -6.79
CA MET A 191 14.99 -2.08 -6.54
C MET A 191 15.93 -2.04 -7.74
N TYR A 192 15.40 -2.22 -8.94
CA TYR A 192 16.16 -2.13 -10.18
C TYR A 192 16.87 -0.77 -10.34
N LEU A 193 16.19 0.32 -9.97
CA LEU A 193 16.75 1.69 -10.00
C LEU A 193 17.70 2.02 -8.83
N GLY A 194 17.95 1.08 -7.91
CA GLY A 194 18.73 1.33 -6.71
C GLY A 194 18.10 2.37 -5.76
N GLN A 195 16.78 2.55 -5.82
CA GLN A 195 16.07 3.55 -5.01
C GLN A 195 15.64 3.02 -3.64
N HIS A 196 15.42 1.72 -3.53
CA HIS A 196 14.95 1.06 -2.31
C HIS A 196 15.63 -0.28 -2.08
N TRP A 197 15.82 -0.61 -0.82
CA TRP A 197 16.21 -1.92 -0.35
C TRP A 197 14.99 -2.87 -0.37
N ALA A 198 15.21 -4.18 -0.38
CA ALA A 198 14.11 -5.16 -0.33
C ALA A 198 13.28 -5.03 0.95
N SER A 199 13.93 -4.77 2.09
CA SER A 199 13.26 -4.53 3.36
C SER A 199 12.39 -3.26 3.37
N ASP A 200 12.77 -2.21 2.61
CA ASP A 200 11.95 -1.01 2.45
C ASP A 200 10.63 -1.30 1.71
N ILE A 201 10.72 -2.15 0.68
CA ILE A 201 9.59 -2.57 -0.14
C ILE A 201 8.65 -3.44 0.67
N PHE A 202 9.19 -4.40 1.42
CA PHE A 202 8.43 -5.26 2.30
C PHE A 202 7.67 -4.46 3.36
N ALA A 203 8.34 -3.54 4.06
CA ALA A 203 7.70 -2.67 5.05
C ALA A 203 6.62 -1.78 4.42
N GLY A 204 6.90 -1.20 3.25
CA GLY A 204 5.93 -0.40 2.50
C GLY A 204 4.71 -1.21 2.07
N ALA A 205 4.91 -2.39 1.50
CA ALA A 205 3.84 -3.29 1.08
C ALA A 205 2.90 -3.65 2.23
N PHE A 206 3.49 -3.95 3.39
CA PHE A 206 2.69 -4.24 4.57
C PHE A 206 1.90 -3.02 5.06
N LEU A 207 2.54 -1.86 5.14
CA LEU A 207 1.89 -0.62 5.55
C LEU A 207 0.68 -0.31 4.64
N GLY A 208 0.87 -0.47 3.34
CA GLY A 208 -0.21 -0.31 2.36
C GLY A 208 -1.33 -1.33 2.56
N THR A 209 -0.99 -2.60 2.71
CA THR A 209 -1.97 -3.66 2.94
C THR A 209 -2.78 -3.40 4.22
N PHE A 210 -2.12 -3.00 5.29
CA PHE A 210 -2.79 -2.66 6.55
C PHE A 210 -3.84 -1.56 6.35
N TYR A 211 -3.46 -0.42 5.75
CA TYR A 211 -4.41 0.67 5.55
C TYR A 211 -5.52 0.32 4.56
N GLY A 212 -5.21 -0.39 3.47
CA GLY A 212 -6.19 -0.80 2.49
C GLY A 212 -7.31 -1.65 3.10
N TRP A 213 -6.96 -2.69 3.84
CA TRP A 213 -7.94 -3.53 4.53
C TRP A 213 -8.65 -2.79 5.65
N ARG A 214 -7.90 -2.04 6.46
CA ARG A 214 -8.43 -1.41 7.67
C ARG A 214 -9.43 -0.31 7.37
N ILE A 215 -9.17 0.55 6.39
CA ILE A 215 -10.09 1.63 6.02
C ILE A 215 -11.40 1.05 5.52
N VAL A 216 -11.35 0.07 4.60
CA VAL A 216 -12.57 -0.55 4.08
C VAL A 216 -13.34 -1.27 5.18
N GLU A 217 -12.69 -2.11 6.00
CA GLU A 217 -13.37 -2.79 7.11
C GLU A 217 -14.01 -1.80 8.09
N TYR A 218 -13.29 -0.72 8.44
CA TYR A 218 -13.78 0.28 9.37
C TYR A 218 -14.96 1.07 8.81
N SER A 219 -14.88 1.54 7.56
CA SER A 219 -15.97 2.26 6.91
C SER A 219 -17.24 1.41 6.77
N HIS A 220 -17.11 0.15 6.37
CA HIS A 220 -18.25 -0.76 6.29
C HIS A 220 -18.86 -1.10 7.67
N ALA A 221 -18.04 -1.15 8.72
CA ALA A 221 -18.54 -1.36 10.10
C ALA A 221 -19.18 -0.09 10.68
N HIS A 222 -18.76 1.09 10.22
CA HIS A 222 -19.17 2.39 10.77
C HIS A 222 -19.69 3.33 9.65
N PRO A 223 -20.82 3.01 8.98
CA PRO A 223 -21.30 3.75 7.80
C PRO A 223 -21.76 5.19 8.09
N ARG A 224 -21.42 5.72 9.26
CA ARG A 224 -21.75 7.07 9.71
C ARG A 224 -20.53 7.86 10.17
N THR A 225 -19.33 7.50 9.72
CA THR A 225 -18.17 8.34 9.98
C THR A 225 -18.41 9.76 9.43
N PRO A 226 -17.79 10.80 9.99
CA PRO A 226 -17.92 12.15 9.45
C PRO A 226 -17.52 12.23 7.98
N VAL A 227 -16.50 11.46 7.59
CA VAL A 227 -15.98 11.40 6.23
C VAL A 227 -17.00 10.75 5.29
N ASP A 228 -17.54 9.57 5.66
CA ASP A 228 -18.55 8.88 4.86
C ASP A 228 -19.84 9.72 4.70
N ARG A 229 -20.21 10.46 5.72
CA ARG A 229 -21.40 11.35 5.64
C ARG A 229 -21.26 12.45 4.61
N VAL A 230 -20.03 12.95 4.42
CA VAL A 230 -19.75 14.05 3.49
C VAL A 230 -19.58 13.54 2.06
N PHE A 231 -18.86 12.44 1.89
CA PHE A 231 -18.41 11.98 0.57
C PHE A 231 -19.17 10.78 0.03
N LEU A 232 -19.81 9.95 0.89
CA LEU A 232 -20.55 8.78 0.44
C LEU A 232 -22.08 9.01 0.53
N PRO A 233 -22.86 8.56 -0.45
CA PRO A 233 -24.30 8.77 -0.47
C PRO A 233 -25.05 7.96 0.60
N LYS A 234 -26.09 8.55 1.17
CA LYS A 234 -26.96 7.90 2.17
C LYS A 234 -27.70 6.66 1.67
N ASN A 235 -27.81 6.48 0.38
CA ASN A 235 -28.55 5.40 -0.29
C ASN A 235 -27.64 4.66 -1.27
N SER A 236 -26.71 3.84 -0.78
CA SER A 236 -26.20 2.75 -1.58
C SER A 236 -27.29 1.68 -1.65
N VAL A 237 -28.08 1.69 -2.71
CA VAL A 237 -28.91 0.55 -3.06
C VAL A 237 -27.92 -0.59 -3.30
N ARG A 238 -27.93 -1.62 -2.43
CA ARG A 238 -27.17 -2.85 -2.63
C ARG A 238 -27.75 -3.52 -3.87
N VAL A 239 -27.19 -3.24 -5.03
CA VAL A 239 -27.46 -4.06 -6.23
C VAL A 239 -26.69 -5.36 -6.05
N GLY A 240 -27.36 -6.35 -5.50
CA GLY A 240 -26.82 -7.70 -5.46
C GLY A 240 -26.76 -8.23 -6.89
N TRP A 241 -25.57 -8.28 -7.46
CA TRP A 241 -25.32 -9.04 -8.69
C TRP A 241 -25.29 -10.53 -8.32
N SER A 242 -26.44 -11.19 -8.43
CA SER A 242 -26.50 -12.65 -8.46
C SER A 242 -26.16 -13.09 -9.89
N ILE A 243 -24.90 -13.39 -10.14
CA ILE A 243 -24.54 -14.19 -11.32
C ILE A 243 -24.88 -15.63 -10.97
N GLY A 244 -26.06 -16.11 -11.38
CA GLY A 244 -26.40 -17.53 -11.37
C GLY A 244 -25.58 -18.21 -12.46
N PHE A 245 -24.77 -19.19 -12.06
CA PHE A 245 -24.23 -20.23 -12.93
C PHE A 245 -25.04 -21.51 -12.71
#